data_c7cf85d456bdf1c9f253c3e6878c1695
#
_entry.id   c7cf85d456bdf1c9f253c3e6878c1695
#
_cell.length_a   1.000
_cell.length_b   1.000
_cell.length_c   1.000
_cell.angle_alpha   90.00
_cell.angle_beta   90.00
_cell.angle_gamma   90.00
#
_symmetry.space_group_name_H-M   'P 1'
#
loop_
_entity.id
_entity.type
_entity.pdbx_description
1 polymer ?
#
loop_
_entity_poly.entity_id
_entity_poly.type
_entity_poly.pdbx_seq_one_letter_code
_entity_poly.pdbx_strand_id
1 'polypeptide(L)'
;MMGYCSNCGHKVADGAKFCSNCGAAIGTTFEGTQSQRKAVYDGVIHKCPNCGEILNAFVSKCPACGYEMRGTAVANAVQELYKNIQVAKSDKEVIRLIKMFPVPNSKEDILEFMVLASSNFDEEEYMAHKGEDNISAAWFSKIEQCHKKASLSLNSEDMFKVNEIYDAI
;
A
#
# COMPACT_ATOMS: atom_id res chain seq x y z
N MET A 1 -47.03 32.76 17.33
CA MET A 1 -46.11 33.85 16.94
C MET A 1 -45.57 33.53 15.57
N MET A 2 -45.63 34.42 14.60
CA MET A 2 -45.04 34.20 13.27
C MET A 2 -43.53 34.34 13.33
N GLY A 3 -42.80 33.33 12.86
CA GLY A 3 -41.35 33.38 12.81
C GLY A 3 -40.82 33.85 11.45
N TYR A 4 -39.52 34.19 11.41
CA TYR A 4 -38.80 34.52 10.17
C TYR A 4 -37.71 33.49 9.95
N CYS A 5 -37.47 33.14 8.71
CA CYS A 5 -36.37 32.24 8.36
C CYS A 5 -35.01 32.89 8.63
N SER A 6 -34.17 32.26 9.44
CA SER A 6 -32.82 32.76 9.76
C SER A 6 -31.85 32.82 8.58
N ASN A 7 -32.15 32.07 7.50
CA ASN A 7 -31.30 32.03 6.32
C ASN A 7 -31.66 33.07 5.24
N CYS A 8 -32.95 33.38 5.02
CA CYS A 8 -33.39 34.26 3.93
C CYS A 8 -34.35 35.37 4.38
N GLY A 9 -34.71 35.50 5.67
CA GLY A 9 -35.62 36.51 6.19
C GLY A 9 -37.09 36.33 5.82
N HIS A 10 -37.49 35.30 5.07
CA HIS A 10 -38.88 35.08 4.67
C HIS A 10 -39.77 34.71 5.86
N LYS A 11 -41.03 35.20 5.88
CA LYS A 11 -42.01 34.83 6.89
C LYS A 11 -42.38 33.37 6.78
N VAL A 12 -42.36 32.65 7.89
CA VAL A 12 -42.68 31.21 7.95
C VAL A 12 -43.84 30.98 8.92
N ALA A 13 -44.68 30.03 8.59
CA ALA A 13 -45.79 29.61 9.44
C ALA A 13 -45.30 28.96 10.72
N ASP A 14 -46.06 29.11 11.82
CA ASP A 14 -45.77 28.46 13.09
C ASP A 14 -45.74 26.93 12.92
N GLY A 15 -44.64 26.27 13.31
CA GLY A 15 -44.48 24.83 13.18
C GLY A 15 -43.96 24.35 11.82
N ALA A 16 -43.59 25.24 10.89
CA ALA A 16 -42.99 24.86 9.64
C ALA A 16 -41.59 24.25 9.84
N LYS A 17 -41.36 23.05 9.34
CA LYS A 17 -40.07 22.36 9.42
C LYS A 17 -39.04 22.88 8.41
N PHE A 18 -39.50 23.47 7.31
CA PHE A 18 -38.64 24.03 6.25
C PHE A 18 -39.19 25.36 5.74
N CYS A 19 -38.33 26.26 5.33
CA CYS A 19 -38.71 27.52 4.72
C CYS A 19 -39.23 27.29 3.29
N SER A 20 -40.46 27.75 3.00
CA SER A 20 -41.06 27.63 1.70
C SER A 20 -40.36 28.44 0.59
N ASN A 21 -39.52 29.39 0.95
CA ASN A 21 -38.81 30.23 -0.02
C ASN A 21 -37.41 29.74 -0.36
N CYS A 22 -36.63 29.24 0.64
CA CYS A 22 -35.24 28.86 0.45
C CYS A 22 -34.93 27.40 0.83
N GLY A 23 -35.91 26.63 1.31
CA GLY A 23 -35.73 25.23 1.70
C GLY A 23 -34.94 25.01 3.01
N ALA A 24 -34.47 26.05 3.68
CA ALA A 24 -33.72 25.89 4.92
C ALA A 24 -34.60 25.33 6.04
N ALA A 25 -34.04 24.41 6.86
CA ALA A 25 -34.73 23.85 8.01
C ALA A 25 -34.95 24.94 9.09
N ILE A 26 -36.16 24.96 9.68
CA ILE A 26 -36.58 25.93 10.69
C ILE A 26 -36.82 25.18 11.99
N GLY A 27 -36.13 25.58 13.05
CA GLY A 27 -36.49 25.18 14.41
C GLY A 27 -35.96 23.85 14.91
N THR A 28 -34.91 23.31 14.34
CA THR A 28 -34.10 22.28 14.99
C THR A 28 -32.79 22.87 15.45
N THR A 29 -32.61 22.97 16.78
CA THR A 29 -31.29 23.06 17.37
C THR A 29 -30.53 21.80 16.96
N PHE A 30 -29.76 21.91 15.87
CA PHE A 30 -28.79 20.88 15.53
C PHE A 30 -27.67 20.96 16.57
N GLU A 31 -27.75 20.13 17.60
CA GLU A 31 -26.54 19.71 18.30
C GLU A 31 -25.61 19.11 17.23
N GLY A 32 -24.43 19.69 17.16
CA GLY A 32 -23.43 19.51 16.14
C GLY A 32 -23.21 18.09 15.62
N THR A 33 -23.86 17.75 14.54
CA THR A 33 -23.26 16.82 13.62
C THR A 33 -22.28 17.63 12.79
N GLN A 34 -21.00 17.50 13.09
CA GLN A 34 -19.94 18.05 12.25
C GLN A 34 -20.26 17.62 10.81
N SER A 35 -20.61 18.60 10.00
CA SER A 35 -20.61 18.44 8.55
C SER A 35 -19.21 17.96 8.19
N GLN A 36 -19.04 16.64 8.04
CA GLN A 36 -17.84 16.08 7.44
C GLN A 36 -17.73 16.74 6.08
N ARG A 37 -16.80 17.69 5.98
CA ARG A 37 -16.42 18.27 4.70
C ARG A 37 -16.04 17.05 3.86
N LYS A 38 -16.78 16.83 2.79
CA LYS A 38 -16.51 15.79 1.81
C LYS A 38 -15.08 16.05 1.32
N ALA A 39 -14.14 15.28 1.81
CA ALA A 39 -12.76 15.37 1.34
C ALA A 39 -12.80 14.99 -0.13
N VAL A 40 -12.56 15.94 -1.00
CA VAL A 40 -12.36 15.69 -2.43
C VAL A 40 -10.96 15.11 -2.52
N TYR A 41 -10.87 13.79 -2.70
CA TYR A 41 -9.61 13.12 -2.97
C TYR A 41 -9.30 13.27 -4.46
N ASP A 42 -8.33 14.10 -4.79
CA ASP A 42 -7.71 14.18 -6.13
C ASP A 42 -6.71 13.02 -6.35
N GLY A 43 -7.12 11.78 -6.05
CA GLY A 43 -6.25 10.62 -6.13
C GLY A 43 -7.00 9.35 -6.51
N VAL A 44 -6.26 8.30 -6.85
CA VAL A 44 -6.81 6.97 -7.12
C VAL A 44 -7.42 6.43 -5.82
N ILE A 45 -8.73 6.24 -5.80
CA ILE A 45 -9.43 5.65 -4.66
C ILE A 45 -9.22 4.14 -4.72
N HIS A 46 -8.45 3.61 -3.77
CA HIS A 46 -8.31 2.18 -3.59
C HIS A 46 -9.51 1.62 -2.83
N LYS A 47 -10.18 0.62 -3.41
CA LYS A 47 -11.32 -0.06 -2.76
C LYS A 47 -10.95 -1.50 -2.46
N CYS A 48 -11.44 -2.00 -1.33
CA CYS A 48 -11.33 -3.41 -1.00
C CYS A 48 -12.04 -4.26 -2.05
N PRO A 49 -11.38 -5.25 -2.68
CA PRO A 49 -12.01 -6.09 -3.70
C PRO A 49 -13.09 -7.01 -3.13
N ASN A 50 -13.08 -7.27 -1.82
CA ASN A 50 -14.05 -8.14 -1.18
C ASN A 50 -15.32 -7.40 -0.70
N CYS A 51 -15.19 -6.21 -0.11
CA CYS A 51 -16.34 -5.49 0.48
C CYS A 51 -16.57 -4.08 -0.07
N GLY A 52 -15.70 -3.57 -0.94
CA GLY A 52 -15.82 -2.24 -1.54
C GLY A 52 -15.44 -1.08 -0.61
N GLU A 53 -15.01 -1.35 0.65
CA GLU A 53 -14.56 -0.31 1.59
C GLU A 53 -13.42 0.51 0.98
N ILE A 54 -13.45 1.83 1.22
CA ILE A 54 -12.38 2.74 0.77
C ILE A 54 -11.18 2.55 1.69
N LEU A 55 -10.05 2.26 1.08
CA LEU A 55 -8.81 1.95 1.79
C LEU A 55 -7.85 3.13 1.72
N ASN A 56 -7.16 3.39 2.82
CA ASN A 56 -6.03 4.29 2.82
C ASN A 56 -4.85 3.66 2.07
N ALA A 57 -3.99 4.49 1.49
CA ALA A 57 -2.75 4.02 0.90
C ALA A 57 -1.94 3.21 1.95
N PHE A 58 -1.34 2.08 1.54
CA PHE A 58 -0.51 1.20 2.38
C PHE A 58 -1.26 0.32 3.40
N VAL A 59 -2.55 0.10 3.27
CA VAL A 59 -3.28 -0.86 4.10
C VAL A 59 -3.14 -2.26 3.51
N SER A 60 -2.52 -3.18 4.25
CA SER A 60 -2.36 -4.59 3.87
C SER A 60 -3.59 -5.44 4.19
N LYS A 61 -4.42 -5.00 5.14
CA LYS A 61 -5.64 -5.70 5.57
C LYS A 61 -6.81 -4.73 5.66
N CYS A 62 -7.93 -5.10 5.04
CA CYS A 62 -9.14 -4.28 5.07
C CYS A 62 -9.67 -4.17 6.51
N PRO A 63 -9.84 -2.96 7.07
CA PRO A 63 -10.33 -2.79 8.43
C PRO A 63 -11.80 -3.20 8.60
N ALA A 64 -12.58 -3.18 7.51
CA ALA A 64 -14.01 -3.48 7.55
C ALA A 64 -14.30 -4.98 7.48
N CYS A 65 -13.60 -5.75 6.61
CA CYS A 65 -13.94 -7.17 6.39
C CYS A 65 -12.77 -8.13 6.68
N GLY A 66 -11.61 -7.62 7.07
CA GLY A 66 -10.44 -8.44 7.35
C GLY A 66 -9.76 -9.03 6.09
N TYR A 67 -10.22 -8.71 4.88
CA TYR A 67 -9.61 -9.19 3.64
C TYR A 67 -8.17 -8.71 3.56
N GLU A 68 -7.25 -9.65 3.46
CA GLU A 68 -5.84 -9.36 3.21
C GLU A 68 -5.66 -9.07 1.72
N MET A 69 -5.14 -7.87 1.43
CA MET A 69 -4.79 -7.50 0.07
C MET A 69 -3.50 -8.21 -0.30
N ARG A 70 -3.67 -9.47 -0.69
CA ARG A 70 -2.56 -10.26 -1.23
C ARG A 70 -1.97 -9.50 -2.39
N GLY A 71 -0.66 -9.42 -2.40
CA GLY A 71 0.11 -8.65 -3.35
C GLY A 71 0.04 -9.10 -4.80
N THR A 72 -1.17 -9.23 -5.37
CA THR A 72 -1.31 -9.42 -6.83
C THR A 72 -0.53 -8.35 -7.60
N ALA A 73 -0.42 -7.14 -7.04
CA ALA A 73 0.42 -6.08 -7.61
C ALA A 73 1.92 -6.39 -7.47
N VAL A 74 2.36 -7.01 -6.36
CA VAL A 74 3.78 -7.34 -6.14
C VAL A 74 4.17 -8.63 -6.84
N ALA A 75 3.32 -9.66 -6.84
CA ALA A 75 3.55 -10.86 -7.65
C ALA A 75 3.69 -10.50 -9.14
N ASN A 76 2.87 -9.59 -9.63
CA ASN A 76 3.01 -9.03 -10.97
C ASN A 76 4.32 -8.23 -11.12
N ALA A 77 4.72 -7.45 -10.11
CA ALA A 77 5.95 -6.66 -10.15
C ALA A 77 7.21 -7.55 -10.13
N VAL A 78 7.21 -8.62 -9.35
CA VAL A 78 8.31 -9.61 -9.34
C VAL A 78 8.43 -10.31 -10.69
N GLN A 79 7.30 -10.72 -11.28
CA GLN A 79 7.28 -11.31 -12.63
C GLN A 79 7.73 -10.30 -13.69
N GLU A 80 7.35 -9.05 -13.56
CA GLU A 80 7.77 -7.99 -14.47
C GLU A 80 9.27 -7.70 -14.33
N LEU A 81 9.80 -7.65 -13.11
CA LEU A 81 11.24 -7.56 -12.86
C LEU A 81 11.98 -8.70 -13.58
N TYR A 82 11.53 -9.94 -13.38
CA TYR A 82 12.15 -11.09 -14.04
C TYR A 82 12.13 -10.99 -15.55
N LYS A 83 10.99 -10.61 -16.16
CA LYS A 83 10.90 -10.39 -17.62
C LYS A 83 11.85 -9.28 -18.09
N ASN A 84 11.95 -8.19 -17.34
CA ASN A 84 12.82 -7.08 -17.68
C ASN A 84 14.30 -7.49 -17.62
N ILE A 85 14.68 -8.31 -16.63
CA ILE A 85 16.03 -8.88 -16.53
C ILE A 85 16.35 -9.74 -17.74
N GLN A 86 15.40 -10.59 -18.18
CA GLN A 86 15.60 -11.49 -19.33
C GLN A 86 15.81 -10.74 -20.67
N VAL A 87 15.30 -9.54 -20.81
CA VAL A 87 15.44 -8.71 -22.02
C VAL A 87 16.50 -7.62 -21.90
N ALA A 88 17.12 -7.49 -20.74
CA ALA A 88 18.19 -6.52 -20.49
C ALA A 88 19.40 -6.79 -21.39
N LYS A 89 20.01 -5.72 -21.92
CA LYS A 89 21.09 -5.81 -22.91
C LYS A 89 22.49 -5.80 -22.31
N SER A 90 22.58 -5.55 -21.00
CA SER A 90 23.87 -5.48 -20.30
C SER A 90 23.70 -5.72 -18.81
N ASP A 91 24.78 -6.20 -18.16
CA ASP A 91 24.83 -6.43 -16.72
C ASP A 91 24.56 -5.15 -15.93
N LYS A 92 25.00 -3.99 -16.42
CA LYS A 92 24.71 -2.68 -15.80
C LYS A 92 23.21 -2.38 -15.76
N GLU A 93 22.48 -2.79 -16.79
CA GLU A 93 21.02 -2.62 -16.83
C GLU A 93 20.33 -3.59 -15.86
N VAL A 94 20.79 -4.84 -15.80
CA VAL A 94 20.32 -5.84 -14.84
C VAL A 94 20.53 -5.36 -13.40
N ILE A 95 21.76 -4.93 -13.07
CA ILE A 95 22.11 -4.38 -11.76
C ILE A 95 21.19 -3.21 -11.39
N ARG A 96 20.95 -2.30 -12.35
CA ARG A 96 20.06 -1.17 -12.13
C ARG A 96 18.62 -1.61 -11.84
N LEU A 97 18.08 -2.55 -12.61
CA LEU A 97 16.73 -3.08 -12.41
C LEU A 97 16.58 -3.70 -11.02
N ILE A 98 17.54 -4.52 -10.61
CA ILE A 98 17.54 -5.13 -9.27
C ILE A 98 17.60 -4.06 -8.18
N LYS A 99 18.54 -3.12 -8.28
CA LYS A 99 18.72 -2.06 -7.27
C LYS A 99 17.52 -1.12 -7.15
N MET A 100 16.83 -0.84 -8.25
CA MET A 100 15.64 0.02 -8.26
C MET A 100 14.36 -0.69 -7.81
N PHE A 101 14.36 -2.02 -7.78
CA PHE A 101 13.17 -2.75 -7.36
C PHE A 101 12.80 -2.44 -5.90
N PRO A 102 11.55 -2.07 -5.63
CA PRO A 102 11.12 -1.73 -4.27
C PRO A 102 11.09 -2.98 -3.39
N VAL A 103 11.55 -2.84 -2.14
CA VAL A 103 11.45 -3.92 -1.15
C VAL A 103 9.98 -4.19 -0.83
N PRO A 104 9.50 -5.44 -0.95
CA PRO A 104 8.11 -5.80 -0.69
C PRO A 104 7.63 -5.44 0.72
N ASN A 105 6.30 -5.30 0.90
CA ASN A 105 5.71 -4.85 2.16
C ASN A 105 4.91 -5.93 2.89
N SER A 106 4.39 -6.94 2.16
CA SER A 106 3.69 -8.07 2.79
C SER A 106 4.65 -9.22 3.05
N LYS A 107 4.29 -10.11 3.98
CA LYS A 107 5.14 -11.27 4.30
C LYS A 107 5.24 -12.24 3.13
N GLU A 108 4.14 -12.47 2.43
CA GLU A 108 4.08 -13.35 1.27
C GLU A 108 5.02 -12.85 0.18
N ASP A 109 4.95 -11.57 -0.10
CA ASP A 109 5.76 -10.93 -1.13
C ASP A 109 7.25 -10.89 -0.74
N ILE A 110 7.56 -10.71 0.55
CA ILE A 110 8.94 -10.79 1.07
C ILE A 110 9.49 -12.20 0.84
N LEU A 111 8.74 -13.24 1.23
CA LEU A 111 9.15 -14.63 1.06
C LEU A 111 9.32 -14.99 -0.43
N GLU A 112 8.36 -14.62 -1.27
CA GLU A 112 8.43 -14.87 -2.72
C GLU A 112 9.64 -14.17 -3.34
N PHE A 113 9.87 -12.91 -2.97
CA PHE A 113 11.03 -12.18 -3.45
C PHE A 113 12.35 -12.75 -2.93
N MET A 114 12.42 -13.17 -1.68
CA MET A 114 13.61 -13.80 -1.08
C MET A 114 13.97 -15.09 -1.81
N VAL A 115 12.97 -15.95 -2.13
CA VAL A 115 13.18 -17.17 -2.91
C VAL A 115 13.70 -16.84 -4.32
N LEU A 116 13.12 -15.83 -4.98
CA LEU A 116 13.59 -15.42 -6.31
C LEU A 116 15.03 -14.89 -6.24
N ALA A 117 15.32 -14.04 -5.28
CA ALA A 117 16.61 -13.39 -5.15
C ALA A 117 17.72 -14.39 -4.78
N SER A 118 17.45 -15.33 -3.86
CA SER A 118 18.38 -16.41 -3.51
C SER A 118 18.67 -17.35 -4.68
N SER A 119 17.65 -17.66 -5.50
CA SER A 119 17.82 -18.50 -6.69
C SER A 119 18.66 -17.85 -7.79
N ASN A 120 18.82 -16.53 -7.75
CA ASN A 120 19.61 -15.77 -8.74
C ASN A 120 20.92 -15.21 -8.15
N PHE A 121 21.18 -15.48 -6.89
CA PHE A 121 22.44 -15.14 -6.23
C PHE A 121 23.48 -16.24 -6.51
N ASP A 122 24.67 -15.83 -6.88
CA ASP A 122 25.81 -16.71 -7.08
C ASP A 122 26.90 -16.33 -6.07
N GLU A 123 27.12 -17.20 -5.09
CA GLU A 123 28.10 -17.00 -4.02
C GLU A 123 29.54 -16.95 -4.57
N GLU A 124 29.86 -17.82 -5.53
CA GLU A 124 31.22 -17.86 -6.13
C GLU A 124 31.52 -16.55 -6.85
N GLU A 125 30.58 -16.05 -7.68
CA GLU A 125 30.70 -14.76 -8.34
C GLU A 125 30.80 -13.61 -7.32
N TYR A 126 29.97 -13.63 -6.28
CA TYR A 126 29.99 -12.61 -5.22
C TYR A 126 31.33 -12.57 -4.50
N MET A 127 31.88 -13.72 -4.13
CA MET A 127 33.15 -13.83 -3.40
C MET A 127 34.37 -13.51 -4.29
N ALA A 128 34.33 -13.89 -5.57
CA ALA A 128 35.39 -13.59 -6.51
C ALA A 128 35.54 -12.09 -6.81
N HIS A 129 34.42 -11.34 -6.78
CA HIS A 129 34.33 -9.93 -7.08
C HIS A 129 33.90 -9.09 -5.89
N LYS A 130 34.30 -9.47 -4.69
CA LYS A 130 33.91 -8.81 -3.44
C LYS A 130 34.30 -7.33 -3.46
N GLY A 131 33.30 -6.48 -3.33
CA GLY A 131 33.45 -5.02 -3.34
C GLY A 131 33.27 -4.38 -4.73
N GLU A 132 33.08 -5.17 -5.78
CA GLU A 132 32.70 -4.69 -7.10
C GLU A 132 31.18 -4.68 -7.28
N ASP A 133 30.73 -3.84 -8.21
CA ASP A 133 29.31 -3.73 -8.55
C ASP A 133 28.97 -4.76 -9.64
N ASN A 134 28.55 -5.96 -9.20
CA ASN A 134 28.13 -7.07 -10.05
C ASN A 134 26.69 -7.49 -9.78
N ILE A 135 26.15 -8.44 -10.57
CA ILE A 135 24.76 -8.89 -10.47
C ILE A 135 24.51 -9.57 -9.13
N SER A 136 25.41 -10.45 -8.69
CA SER A 136 25.28 -11.17 -7.41
C SER A 136 25.36 -10.20 -6.23
N ALA A 137 26.21 -9.18 -6.26
CA ALA A 137 26.24 -8.12 -5.25
C ALA A 137 24.94 -7.32 -5.19
N ALA A 138 24.31 -7.08 -6.35
CA ALA A 138 23.02 -6.40 -6.41
C ALA A 138 21.89 -7.25 -5.77
N TRP A 139 21.85 -8.56 -6.06
CA TRP A 139 20.92 -9.49 -5.43
C TRP A 139 21.15 -9.61 -3.93
N PHE A 140 22.39 -9.80 -3.50
CA PHE A 140 22.73 -9.89 -2.09
C PHE A 140 22.28 -8.66 -1.31
N SER A 141 22.56 -7.47 -1.84
CA SER A 141 22.10 -6.21 -1.24
C SER A 141 20.57 -6.14 -1.09
N LYS A 142 19.80 -6.68 -2.03
CA LYS A 142 18.33 -6.76 -1.92
C LYS A 142 17.87 -7.80 -0.91
N ILE A 143 18.54 -8.93 -0.85
CA ILE A 143 18.28 -9.97 0.16
C ILE A 143 18.47 -9.39 1.57
N GLU A 144 19.58 -8.68 1.82
CA GLU A 144 19.82 -8.01 3.11
C GLU A 144 18.73 -6.96 3.44
N GLN A 145 18.30 -6.16 2.46
CA GLN A 145 17.23 -5.19 2.66
C GLN A 145 15.90 -5.87 3.01
N CYS A 146 15.56 -6.96 2.33
CA CYS A 146 14.35 -7.74 2.61
C CYS A 146 14.43 -8.41 4.00
N HIS A 147 15.55 -9.02 4.34
CA HIS A 147 15.80 -9.64 5.65
C HIS A 147 15.67 -8.61 6.78
N LYS A 148 16.33 -7.46 6.65
CA LYS A 148 16.23 -6.37 7.63
C LYS A 148 14.80 -5.86 7.77
N LYS A 149 14.06 -5.73 6.68
CA LYS A 149 12.65 -5.32 6.73
C LYS A 149 11.77 -6.38 7.39
N ALA A 150 11.98 -7.65 7.04
CA ALA A 150 11.29 -8.77 7.66
C ALA A 150 11.49 -8.78 9.19
N SER A 151 12.71 -8.57 9.67
CA SER A 151 13.01 -8.54 11.11
C SER A 151 12.28 -7.43 11.87
N LEU A 152 11.87 -6.35 11.18
CA LEU A 152 11.12 -5.24 11.77
C LEU A 152 9.60 -5.39 11.69
N SER A 153 9.10 -6.24 10.79
CA SER A 153 7.67 -6.29 10.44
C SER A 153 7.01 -7.65 10.63
N LEU A 154 7.77 -8.74 10.67
CA LEU A 154 7.23 -10.09 10.78
C LEU A 154 7.26 -10.62 12.22
N ASN A 155 6.37 -11.57 12.50
CA ASN A 155 6.39 -12.33 13.76
C ASN A 155 7.51 -13.39 13.75
N SER A 156 7.76 -14.03 14.89
CA SER A 156 8.86 -15.00 15.05
C SER A 156 8.73 -16.23 14.14
N GLU A 157 7.51 -16.70 13.86
CA GLU A 157 7.27 -17.86 13.00
C GLU A 157 7.58 -17.57 11.53
N ASP A 158 7.11 -16.42 11.04
CA ASP A 158 7.35 -15.99 9.67
C ASP A 158 8.82 -15.58 9.48
N MET A 159 9.44 -15.00 10.50
CA MET A 159 10.87 -14.66 10.49
C MET A 159 11.77 -15.91 10.43
N PHE A 160 11.34 -17.01 11.05
CA PHE A 160 12.06 -18.30 10.95
C PHE A 160 12.22 -18.73 9.48
N LYS A 161 11.15 -18.64 8.66
CA LYS A 161 11.19 -18.98 7.23
C LYS A 161 12.11 -18.06 6.43
N VAL A 162 12.13 -16.78 6.77
CA VAL A 162 13.04 -15.81 6.16
C VAL A 162 14.50 -16.13 6.50
N ASN A 163 14.76 -16.51 7.75
CA ASN A 163 16.11 -16.89 8.19
C ASN A 163 16.58 -18.19 7.49
N GLU A 164 15.69 -19.20 7.32
CA GLU A 164 16.05 -20.42 6.57
C GLU A 164 16.54 -20.10 5.15
N ILE A 165 15.90 -19.14 4.48
CA ILE A 165 16.33 -18.73 3.13
C ILE A 165 17.64 -17.93 3.21
N TYR A 166 17.76 -17.05 4.20
CA TYR A 166 18.92 -16.18 4.36
C TYR A 166 20.19 -16.97 4.76
N ASP A 167 20.04 -17.95 5.65
CA ASP A 167 21.16 -18.79 6.13
C ASP A 167 21.63 -19.84 5.10
N ALA A 168 20.84 -20.06 4.04
CA ALA A 168 21.17 -20.97 2.94
C ALA A 168 21.96 -20.28 1.80
N ILE A 169 22.27 -19.00 1.94
CA ILE A 169 23.02 -18.17 1.00
C ILE A 169 24.43 -17.94 1.52
#